data_a21d46eaca918c2bc6a6ba55d51f75ab
#
_entry.id   a21d46eaca918c2bc6a6ba55d51f75ab
#
_cell.length_a   1.000
_cell.length_b   1.000
_cell.length_c   1.000
_cell.angle_alpha   90.00
_cell.angle_beta   90.00
_cell.angle_gamma   90.00
#
_symmetry.space_group_name_H-M   'P 1'
#
loop_
_entity.id
_entity.type
_entity.pdbx_description
1 polymer ?
#
loop_
_entity_poly.entity_id
_entity_poly.type
_entity_poly.pdbx_seq_one_letter_code
_entity_poly.pdbx_strand_id
1 'polypeptide(L)'
;MFIATSCSNNPASRSYSASQSVNESLSEEETTITMAIVGNPVDSFLEAIEEFNSADNGYKIELRSFLDAYDQNGEPIGYTNDDVKQIDFQVIQEIINTSNIDIVGGFSFINESNYYILMEKGAFVNLYDFMKEDNDVNQNLLNRHILELNEIDGRLYMIPQYYKAESMLGKTEYVGDKQNWSIDEFLDHWEKMPDDTTISGNRNSETIFYELIRPNLPSFVDYGNASVNFDSYDFRKMLEFCSEFESTNGQKANLDYSAPNFLSKYEINGYSAAVINTIEPISNEQSYSHIKDGNYTIVGFPSSDGEGAYLTGSGIKCSICKTSSKEKQNAAWEFIKQFYTEEYQQEHVIERYENVINGEVVVSYSSEFGFCINNAARIKTAEKICAGDYYSGTYESKGRTYEIVLPNKDDCDFIENYIASIKRWDYAIDNELWNIVQEEVTAYLGGDQDINRTIDLIQNRATILVSEKS
;
A
#
# COMPACT_ATOMS: atom_id res chain seq x y z
N MET A 1 1.78 -26.60 7.19
CA MET A 1 0.61 -26.97 6.38
C MET A 1 -0.60 -26.94 7.32
N PHE A 2 -1.17 -25.78 7.51
CA PHE A 2 -2.41 -25.66 8.26
C PHE A 2 -3.50 -25.23 7.28
N ILE A 3 -4.41 -26.15 7.06
CA ILE A 3 -5.63 -25.90 6.29
C ILE A 3 -6.60 -25.26 7.27
N ALA A 4 -6.82 -23.96 7.13
CA ALA A 4 -7.92 -23.29 7.78
C ALA A 4 -9.19 -23.59 6.99
N THR A 5 -10.00 -24.51 7.49
CA THR A 5 -11.38 -24.64 7.06
C THR A 5 -12.18 -23.51 7.69
N SER A 6 -12.41 -22.45 6.92
CA SER A 6 -13.38 -21.43 7.28
C SER A 6 -14.77 -22.04 7.25
N CYS A 7 -15.41 -22.13 8.39
CA CYS A 7 -16.85 -22.32 8.45
C CYS A 7 -17.49 -21.00 8.05
N SER A 8 -17.96 -20.92 6.80
CA SER A 8 -18.80 -19.85 6.31
C SER A 8 -20.13 -19.86 7.03
N ASN A 9 -20.35 -18.90 7.90
CA ASN A 9 -21.71 -18.45 8.19
C ASN A 9 -22.11 -17.53 7.05
N ASN A 10 -22.98 -18.04 6.20
CA ASN A 10 -23.55 -17.39 5.06
C ASN A 10 -24.40 -16.19 5.55
N PRO A 11 -24.05 -14.94 5.30
CA PRO A 11 -25.01 -13.86 5.42
C PRO A 11 -25.88 -13.90 4.16
N ALA A 12 -27.15 -14.10 4.37
CA ALA A 12 -28.17 -14.13 3.33
C ALA A 12 -28.02 -12.89 2.42
N SER A 13 -27.93 -13.16 1.12
CA SER A 13 -28.06 -12.19 0.06
C SER A 13 -29.22 -11.24 0.32
N ARG A 14 -28.94 -10.01 0.74
CA ARG A 14 -29.90 -8.92 0.73
C ARG A 14 -29.92 -8.33 -0.68
N SER A 15 -30.88 -8.80 -1.48
CA SER A 15 -31.30 -8.08 -2.66
C SER A 15 -31.94 -6.76 -2.22
N TYR A 16 -31.31 -5.64 -2.52
CA TYR A 16 -31.95 -4.34 -2.39
C TYR A 16 -33.01 -4.18 -3.49
N SER A 17 -34.23 -4.60 -3.19
CA SER A 17 -35.41 -4.17 -3.94
C SER A 17 -35.98 -2.95 -3.25
N ALA A 18 -35.87 -1.79 -3.88
CA ALA A 18 -36.54 -0.58 -3.46
C ALA A 18 -38.07 -0.82 -3.47
N SER A 19 -38.68 -0.92 -2.30
CA SER A 19 -40.13 -0.83 -2.18
C SER A 19 -40.52 0.66 -2.13
N GLN A 20 -41.10 1.15 -3.22
CA GLN A 20 -41.77 2.44 -3.27
C GLN A 20 -42.93 2.47 -2.25
N SER A 21 -42.81 3.31 -1.26
CA SER A 21 -43.97 3.88 -0.55
C SER A 21 -44.07 5.36 -0.92
N VAL A 22 -45.10 5.66 -1.71
CA VAL A 22 -45.46 7.02 -2.11
C VAL A 22 -45.99 7.77 -0.89
N ASN A 23 -45.21 8.77 -0.42
CA ASN A 23 -45.77 9.90 0.31
C ASN A 23 -45.23 11.16 -0.40
N GLU A 24 -46.11 11.80 -1.17
CA GLU A 24 -45.89 13.12 -1.74
C GLU A 24 -45.84 14.18 -0.63
N SER A 25 -44.64 14.44 -0.09
CA SER A 25 -44.27 15.76 0.38
C SER A 25 -43.25 16.30 -0.64
N LEU A 26 -43.40 17.54 -1.07
CA LEU A 26 -42.46 18.21 -1.97
C LEU A 26 -41.08 18.14 -1.33
N SER A 27 -40.30 17.09 -1.63
CA SER A 27 -38.90 17.00 -1.31
C SER A 27 -38.16 17.87 -2.34
N GLU A 28 -37.32 18.79 -1.91
CA GLU A 28 -36.26 19.34 -2.74
C GLU A 28 -35.56 18.13 -3.37
N GLU A 29 -35.36 18.14 -4.71
CA GLU A 29 -34.71 17.03 -5.40
C GLU A 29 -33.29 16.87 -4.83
N GLU A 30 -33.03 15.76 -4.16
CA GLU A 30 -31.69 15.43 -3.67
C GLU A 30 -30.71 15.38 -4.85
N THR A 31 -29.58 16.06 -4.73
CA THR A 31 -28.54 16.01 -5.74
C THR A 31 -27.73 14.73 -5.61
N THR A 32 -27.81 13.87 -6.62
CA THR A 32 -27.07 12.61 -6.66
C THR A 32 -25.61 12.85 -7.05
N ILE A 33 -24.68 12.32 -6.26
CA ILE A 33 -23.25 12.29 -6.48
C ILE A 33 -22.88 10.84 -6.82
N THR A 34 -22.42 10.62 -8.03
CA THR A 34 -22.03 9.29 -8.51
C THR A 34 -20.57 9.01 -8.16
N MET A 35 -20.37 7.97 -7.36
CA MET A 35 -19.04 7.50 -7.00
C MET A 35 -18.69 6.22 -7.75
N ALA A 36 -17.67 6.30 -8.59
CA ALA A 36 -17.12 5.13 -9.27
C ALA A 36 -16.18 4.37 -8.36
N ILE A 37 -16.40 3.07 -8.23
CA ILE A 37 -15.55 2.14 -7.52
C ILE A 37 -15.18 0.97 -8.43
N VAL A 38 -14.05 0.36 -8.12
CA VAL A 38 -13.61 -0.86 -8.76
C VAL A 38 -13.42 -1.91 -7.67
N GLY A 39 -14.13 -3.02 -7.80
CA GLY A 39 -14.18 -4.07 -6.79
C GLY A 39 -15.27 -3.84 -5.73
N ASN A 40 -15.24 -4.66 -4.68
CA ASN A 40 -16.21 -4.58 -3.60
C ASN A 40 -15.72 -3.61 -2.51
N PRO A 41 -16.53 -2.62 -2.13
CA PRO A 41 -16.23 -1.79 -0.98
C PRO A 41 -16.29 -2.62 0.31
N VAL A 42 -15.49 -2.23 1.31
CA VAL A 42 -15.58 -2.81 2.65
C VAL A 42 -16.80 -2.29 3.40
N ASP A 43 -17.25 -3.02 4.42
CA ASP A 43 -18.47 -2.70 5.16
C ASP A 43 -18.42 -1.30 5.80
N SER A 44 -17.29 -0.91 6.40
CA SER A 44 -17.14 0.42 7.01
C SER A 44 -17.28 1.58 6.01
N PHE A 45 -16.91 1.36 4.74
CA PHE A 45 -17.11 2.34 3.69
C PHE A 45 -18.59 2.44 3.27
N LEU A 46 -19.28 1.30 3.22
CA LEU A 46 -20.71 1.28 2.95
C LEU A 46 -21.50 1.95 4.09
N GLU A 47 -21.13 1.70 5.34
CA GLU A 47 -21.70 2.38 6.52
C GLU A 47 -21.55 3.90 6.43
N ALA A 48 -20.36 4.39 6.07
CA ALA A 48 -20.12 5.82 5.88
C ALA A 48 -20.99 6.44 4.77
N ILE A 49 -21.26 5.71 3.69
CA ILE A 49 -22.19 6.13 2.64
C ILE A 49 -23.63 6.16 3.17
N GLU A 50 -24.05 5.14 3.91
CA GLU A 50 -25.40 5.08 4.50
C GLU A 50 -25.62 6.22 5.49
N GLU A 51 -24.64 6.54 6.33
CA GLU A 51 -24.67 7.68 7.26
C GLU A 51 -24.78 9.01 6.51
N PHE A 52 -23.94 9.24 5.51
CA PHE A 52 -23.99 10.45 4.69
C PHE A 52 -25.35 10.60 3.98
N ASN A 53 -25.89 9.52 3.43
CA ASN A 53 -27.15 9.50 2.71
C ASN A 53 -28.38 9.64 3.66
N SER A 54 -28.23 9.31 4.93
CA SER A 54 -29.29 9.47 5.93
C SER A 54 -29.33 10.87 6.55
N ALA A 55 -28.27 11.65 6.38
CA ALA A 55 -28.23 13.04 6.79
C ALA A 55 -29.09 13.89 5.84
N ASP A 56 -29.94 14.78 6.41
CA ASP A 56 -30.79 15.70 5.65
C ASP A 56 -29.94 16.88 5.12
N ASN A 57 -29.01 16.57 4.23
CA ASN A 57 -28.03 17.51 3.67
C ASN A 57 -28.28 17.87 2.20
N GLY A 58 -29.34 17.35 1.59
CA GLY A 58 -29.72 17.58 0.20
C GLY A 58 -28.90 16.81 -0.84
N TYR A 59 -28.02 15.89 -0.41
CA TYR A 59 -27.13 15.11 -1.28
C TYR A 59 -27.21 13.62 -0.99
N LYS A 60 -26.94 12.84 -2.03
CA LYS A 60 -26.91 11.37 -1.94
C LYS A 60 -25.75 10.81 -2.74
N ILE A 61 -24.94 9.95 -2.12
CA ILE A 61 -23.90 9.16 -2.80
C ILE A 61 -24.53 7.91 -3.39
N GLU A 62 -24.36 7.70 -4.69
CA GLU A 62 -24.68 6.45 -5.37
C GLU A 62 -23.41 5.78 -5.88
N LEU A 63 -23.20 4.52 -5.46
CA LEU A 63 -22.08 3.73 -5.93
C LEU A 63 -22.35 3.21 -7.34
N ARG A 64 -21.35 3.34 -8.20
CA ARG A 64 -21.29 2.71 -9.49
C ARG A 64 -20.10 1.78 -9.55
N SER A 65 -20.35 0.48 -9.42
CA SER A 65 -19.33 -0.54 -9.59
C SER A 65 -19.07 -0.77 -11.09
N PHE A 66 -17.80 -0.86 -11.46
CA PHE A 66 -17.35 -1.24 -12.81
C PHE A 66 -16.87 -2.69 -12.87
N LEU A 67 -16.77 -3.36 -11.73
CA LEU A 67 -16.31 -4.74 -11.64
C LEU A 67 -17.06 -5.44 -10.51
N ASP A 68 -17.97 -6.32 -10.87
CA ASP A 68 -18.69 -7.14 -9.90
C ASP A 68 -17.86 -8.39 -9.58
N ALA A 69 -17.56 -8.63 -8.31
CA ALA A 69 -16.80 -9.81 -7.90
C ALA A 69 -17.62 -11.10 -8.04
N TYR A 70 -18.93 -11.00 -8.01
CA TYR A 70 -19.86 -12.14 -8.06
C TYR A 70 -20.97 -11.91 -9.09
N ASP A 71 -21.39 -12.97 -9.73
CA ASP A 71 -22.53 -12.96 -10.62
C ASP A 71 -23.86 -12.89 -9.87
N GLN A 72 -24.99 -12.83 -10.61
CA GLN A 72 -26.35 -12.79 -10.04
C GLN A 72 -26.71 -14.02 -9.19
N ASN A 73 -25.93 -15.09 -9.26
CA ASN A 73 -26.12 -16.32 -8.50
C ASN A 73 -25.18 -16.39 -7.28
N GLY A 74 -24.31 -15.39 -7.10
CA GLY A 74 -23.32 -15.34 -6.03
C GLY A 74 -22.05 -16.15 -6.32
N GLU A 75 -21.81 -16.52 -7.59
CA GLU A 75 -20.57 -17.20 -8.00
C GLU A 75 -19.50 -16.17 -8.39
N PRO A 76 -18.23 -16.41 -8.00
CA PRO A 76 -17.13 -15.51 -8.36
C PRO A 76 -16.98 -15.35 -9.87
N ILE A 77 -16.93 -14.12 -10.35
CA ILE A 77 -16.67 -13.83 -11.76
C ILE A 77 -15.16 -13.87 -12.00
N GLY A 78 -14.73 -14.78 -12.89
CA GLY A 78 -13.34 -14.84 -13.33
C GLY A 78 -13.09 -13.85 -14.45
N TYR A 79 -12.43 -12.71 -14.17
CA TYR A 79 -12.01 -11.75 -15.19
C TYR A 79 -10.68 -12.15 -15.79
N THR A 80 -10.58 -12.04 -17.12
CA THR A 80 -9.30 -12.14 -17.82
C THR A 80 -8.56 -10.79 -17.79
N ASN A 81 -7.27 -10.80 -18.08
CA ASN A 81 -6.50 -9.55 -18.21
C ASN A 81 -7.08 -8.60 -19.28
N ASP A 82 -7.69 -9.14 -20.33
CA ASP A 82 -8.32 -8.33 -21.38
C ASP A 82 -9.63 -7.70 -20.88
N ASP A 83 -10.42 -8.41 -20.07
CA ASP A 83 -11.62 -7.85 -19.45
C ASP A 83 -11.24 -6.68 -18.53
N VAL A 84 -10.22 -6.85 -17.71
CA VAL A 84 -9.71 -5.80 -16.83
C VAL A 84 -9.26 -4.57 -17.62
N LYS A 85 -8.52 -4.74 -18.70
CA LYS A 85 -8.09 -3.62 -19.58
C LYS A 85 -9.27 -2.89 -20.21
N GLN A 86 -10.32 -3.61 -20.63
CA GLN A 86 -11.52 -2.99 -21.20
C GLN A 86 -12.28 -2.17 -20.14
N ILE A 87 -12.39 -2.67 -18.93
CA ILE A 87 -13.03 -1.97 -17.81
C ILE A 87 -12.23 -0.71 -17.45
N ASP A 88 -10.91 -0.81 -17.31
CA ASP A 88 -10.02 0.34 -17.09
C ASP A 88 -10.24 1.42 -18.15
N PHE A 89 -10.22 1.04 -19.43
CA PHE A 89 -10.45 1.97 -20.52
C PHE A 89 -11.82 2.65 -20.44
N GLN A 90 -12.86 1.90 -20.09
CA GLN A 90 -14.21 2.44 -19.93
C GLN A 90 -14.27 3.46 -18.78
N VAL A 91 -13.68 3.15 -17.63
CA VAL A 91 -13.64 4.06 -16.48
C VAL A 91 -12.90 5.34 -16.83
N ILE A 92 -11.73 5.24 -17.47
CA ILE A 92 -10.92 6.38 -17.90
C ILE A 92 -11.72 7.28 -18.87
N GLN A 93 -12.39 6.68 -19.86
CA GLN A 93 -13.20 7.43 -20.83
C GLN A 93 -14.35 8.19 -20.17
N GLU A 94 -15.00 7.60 -19.17
CA GLU A 94 -16.08 8.25 -18.45
C GLU A 94 -15.57 9.39 -17.57
N ILE A 95 -14.45 9.24 -16.89
CA ILE A 95 -13.81 10.29 -16.07
C ILE A 95 -13.45 11.51 -16.94
N ILE A 96 -12.86 11.29 -18.11
CA ILE A 96 -12.32 12.36 -18.96
C ILE A 96 -13.42 13.05 -19.78
N ASN A 97 -14.37 12.28 -20.31
CA ASN A 97 -15.26 12.77 -21.38
C ASN A 97 -16.69 13.04 -20.91
N THR A 98 -17.05 12.66 -19.69
CA THR A 98 -18.43 12.81 -19.20
C THR A 98 -18.45 13.48 -17.83
N SER A 99 -19.61 13.91 -17.38
CA SER A 99 -19.89 14.33 -16.00
C SER A 99 -20.76 13.29 -15.27
N ASN A 100 -20.63 12.02 -15.64
CA ASN A 100 -21.42 10.93 -15.06
C ASN A 100 -20.76 10.36 -13.78
N ILE A 101 -19.50 10.70 -13.52
CA ILE A 101 -18.74 10.31 -12.34
C ILE A 101 -18.30 11.58 -11.62
N ASP A 102 -18.62 11.67 -10.35
CA ASP A 102 -18.29 12.82 -9.50
C ASP A 102 -17.09 12.51 -8.59
N ILE A 103 -17.02 11.29 -8.06
CA ILE A 103 -15.93 10.79 -7.22
C ILE A 103 -15.38 9.50 -7.83
N VAL A 104 -14.07 9.38 -7.83
CA VAL A 104 -13.38 8.11 -8.09
C VAL A 104 -12.69 7.69 -6.82
N GLY A 105 -12.94 6.46 -6.38
CA GLY A 105 -12.35 6.03 -5.13
C GLY A 105 -12.79 4.66 -4.67
N GLY A 106 -12.35 4.32 -3.48
CA GLY A 106 -12.54 3.02 -2.86
C GLY A 106 -11.21 2.40 -2.49
N PHE A 107 -11.25 1.15 -2.04
CA PHE A 107 -10.06 0.44 -1.56
C PHE A 107 -9.18 -0.11 -2.68
N SER A 108 -9.70 -0.27 -3.89
CA SER A 108 -8.95 -0.86 -4.99
C SER A 108 -9.26 -0.19 -6.33
N PHE A 109 -8.21 0.19 -7.03
CA PHE A 109 -8.25 0.50 -8.45
C PHE A 109 -7.73 -0.71 -9.22
N ILE A 110 -8.31 -1.00 -10.39
CA ILE A 110 -7.86 -2.10 -11.22
C ILE A 110 -6.41 -1.88 -11.66
N ASN A 111 -6.06 -0.63 -11.99
CA ASN A 111 -4.71 -0.23 -12.36
C ASN A 111 -4.38 1.14 -11.76
N GLU A 112 -3.70 1.14 -10.62
CA GLU A 112 -3.32 2.37 -9.93
C GLU A 112 -2.45 3.29 -10.80
N SER A 113 -1.64 2.76 -11.71
CA SER A 113 -0.82 3.60 -12.59
C SER A 113 -1.65 4.44 -13.55
N ASN A 114 -2.76 3.92 -14.08
CA ASN A 114 -3.68 4.69 -14.92
C ASN A 114 -4.33 5.84 -14.14
N TYR A 115 -4.58 5.62 -12.84
CA TYR A 115 -5.12 6.66 -11.97
C TYR A 115 -4.12 7.81 -11.76
N TYR A 116 -2.84 7.51 -11.56
CA TYR A 116 -1.79 8.54 -11.50
C TYR A 116 -1.65 9.32 -12.81
N ILE A 117 -1.73 8.65 -13.95
CA ILE A 117 -1.74 9.32 -15.26
C ILE A 117 -2.93 10.30 -15.37
N LEU A 118 -4.12 9.92 -14.88
CA LEU A 118 -5.26 10.83 -14.83
C LEU A 118 -5.02 12.05 -13.93
N MET A 119 -4.33 11.87 -12.80
CA MET A 119 -3.92 12.99 -11.93
C MET A 119 -2.96 13.93 -12.68
N GLU A 120 -1.93 13.43 -13.33
CA GLU A 120 -0.97 14.20 -14.12
C GLU A 120 -1.65 14.97 -15.26
N LYS A 121 -2.64 14.35 -15.91
CA LYS A 121 -3.47 14.99 -16.96
C LYS A 121 -4.51 15.97 -16.40
N GLY A 122 -4.57 16.13 -15.08
CA GLY A 122 -5.46 17.08 -14.41
C GLY A 122 -6.95 16.75 -14.54
N ALA A 123 -7.30 15.45 -14.55
CA ALA A 123 -8.68 14.99 -14.58
C ALA A 123 -9.42 15.27 -13.26
N PHE A 124 -8.71 15.54 -12.17
CA PHE A 124 -9.26 15.78 -10.85
C PHE A 124 -9.06 17.22 -10.37
N VAL A 125 -9.80 17.61 -9.36
CA VAL A 125 -9.66 18.92 -8.71
C VAL A 125 -8.55 18.89 -7.66
N ASN A 126 -7.92 20.05 -7.43
CA ASN A 126 -6.94 20.19 -6.37
C ASN A 126 -7.62 20.25 -5.00
N LEU A 127 -7.42 19.27 -4.16
CA LEU A 127 -8.04 19.17 -2.83
C LEU A 127 -7.62 20.29 -1.88
N TYR A 128 -6.44 20.88 -2.08
CA TYR A 128 -6.04 22.07 -1.30
C TYR A 128 -7.00 23.24 -1.44
N ASP A 129 -7.75 23.34 -2.55
CA ASP A 129 -8.71 24.42 -2.73
C ASP A 129 -9.92 24.31 -1.79
N PHE A 130 -10.25 23.07 -1.36
CA PHE A 130 -11.28 22.83 -0.34
C PHE A 130 -10.72 22.94 1.07
N MET A 131 -9.53 22.40 1.31
CA MET A 131 -8.88 22.41 2.64
C MET A 131 -8.58 23.81 3.18
N LYS A 132 -8.42 24.83 2.30
CA LYS A 132 -8.10 26.22 2.71
C LYS A 132 -9.17 26.86 3.61
N GLU A 133 -10.41 26.52 3.39
CA GLU A 133 -11.57 27.11 4.07
C GLU A 133 -12.25 26.13 5.04
N ASP A 134 -11.75 24.87 5.11
CA ASP A 134 -12.29 23.82 5.94
C ASP A 134 -11.68 23.86 7.35
N ASN A 135 -12.53 23.84 8.38
CA ASN A 135 -12.10 23.86 9.77
C ASN A 135 -11.85 22.47 10.33
N ASP A 136 -12.49 21.43 9.76
CA ASP A 136 -12.44 20.06 10.25
C ASP A 136 -11.26 19.32 9.66
N VAL A 137 -10.94 19.59 8.38
CA VAL A 137 -9.84 18.97 7.65
C VAL A 137 -9.05 20.01 6.84
N ASN A 138 -7.88 20.40 7.33
CA ASN A 138 -6.98 21.31 6.66
C ASN A 138 -5.51 20.85 6.76
N GLN A 139 -4.62 21.49 6.01
CA GLN A 139 -3.21 21.12 5.92
C GLN A 139 -2.46 21.09 7.27
N ASN A 140 -2.92 21.86 8.28
CA ASN A 140 -2.26 21.90 9.58
C ASN A 140 -2.69 20.74 10.50
N LEU A 141 -3.86 20.14 10.24
CA LEU A 141 -4.40 19.01 11.00
C LEU A 141 -3.87 17.68 10.47
N LEU A 142 -3.43 17.62 9.22
CA LEU A 142 -2.92 16.43 8.58
C LEU A 142 -1.38 16.40 8.56
N ASN A 143 -0.80 15.22 8.36
CA ASN A 143 0.64 15.06 8.23
C ASN A 143 1.14 15.71 6.93
N ARG A 144 1.76 16.88 7.07
CA ARG A 144 2.18 17.69 5.93
C ARG A 144 3.21 16.98 5.05
N HIS A 145 4.16 16.25 5.63
CA HIS A 145 5.14 15.49 4.89
C HIS A 145 4.48 14.48 3.94
N ILE A 146 3.45 13.78 4.42
CA ILE A 146 2.69 12.82 3.61
C ILE A 146 1.91 13.52 2.50
N LEU A 147 1.31 14.69 2.79
CA LEU A 147 0.61 15.46 1.75
C LEU A 147 1.58 15.91 0.65
N GLU A 148 2.74 16.46 1.02
CA GLU A 148 3.77 16.92 0.08
C GLU A 148 4.32 15.80 -0.80
N LEU A 149 4.47 14.59 -0.27
CA LEU A 149 4.89 13.42 -1.05
C LEU A 149 3.81 12.91 -2.03
N ASN A 150 2.54 13.29 -1.80
CA ASN A 150 1.43 12.95 -2.69
C ASN A 150 1.06 14.09 -3.68
N GLU A 151 1.82 15.18 -3.68
CA GLU A 151 1.61 16.25 -4.63
C GLU A 151 2.14 15.90 -6.02
N ILE A 152 1.37 16.27 -7.03
CA ILE A 152 1.81 16.30 -8.43
C ILE A 152 1.80 17.78 -8.87
N ASP A 153 2.94 18.31 -9.22
CA ASP A 153 3.11 19.74 -9.59
C ASP A 153 2.52 20.71 -8.55
N GLY A 154 2.72 20.45 -7.26
CA GLY A 154 2.22 21.27 -6.15
C GLY A 154 0.70 21.21 -5.95
N ARG A 155 0.04 20.21 -6.47
CA ARG A 155 -1.39 19.95 -6.35
C ARG A 155 -1.65 18.60 -5.71
N LEU A 156 -2.64 18.58 -4.83
CA LEU A 156 -3.08 17.36 -4.15
C LEU A 156 -4.40 16.87 -4.76
N TYR A 157 -4.40 15.70 -5.35
CA TYR A 157 -5.59 15.13 -5.98
C TYR A 157 -6.24 14.01 -5.16
N MET A 158 -5.49 13.46 -4.22
CA MET A 158 -5.90 12.36 -3.35
C MET A 158 -5.19 12.50 -1.99
N ILE A 159 -5.86 12.11 -0.92
CA ILE A 159 -5.27 12.00 0.41
C ILE A 159 -5.33 10.53 0.81
N PRO A 160 -4.22 9.89 1.19
CA PRO A 160 -4.28 8.55 1.77
C PRO A 160 -4.88 8.64 3.19
N GLN A 161 -5.81 7.75 3.50
CA GLN A 161 -6.40 7.73 4.85
C GLN A 161 -5.37 7.33 5.90
N TYR A 162 -4.58 6.33 5.57
CA TYR A 162 -3.45 5.85 6.37
C TYR A 162 -2.22 5.72 5.47
N TYR A 163 -1.05 5.62 6.10
CA TYR A 163 0.20 5.38 5.41
C TYR A 163 1.10 4.44 6.19
N LYS A 164 1.99 3.77 5.50
CA LYS A 164 3.01 2.89 6.06
C LYS A 164 4.32 3.06 5.31
N ALA A 165 5.41 2.60 5.89
CA ALA A 165 6.71 2.61 5.24
C ALA A 165 7.14 1.18 4.90
N GLU A 166 7.80 1.05 3.77
CA GLU A 166 8.45 -0.17 3.33
C GLU A 166 9.96 0.06 3.29
N SER A 167 10.70 -0.87 3.83
CA SER A 167 12.14 -0.78 3.99
C SER A 167 12.77 -2.17 4.05
N MET A 168 14.07 -2.21 4.31
CA MET A 168 14.80 -3.43 4.63
C MET A 168 15.40 -3.32 6.04
N LEU A 169 15.46 -4.44 6.73
CA LEU A 169 16.05 -4.58 8.06
C LEU A 169 17.19 -5.59 8.00
N GLY A 170 18.33 -5.23 8.60
CA GLY A 170 19.46 -6.14 8.76
C GLY A 170 20.08 -6.04 10.15
N LYS A 171 20.86 -7.07 10.54
CA LYS A 171 21.70 -6.96 11.74
C LYS A 171 22.76 -5.91 11.51
N THR A 172 22.96 -4.99 12.46
CA THR A 172 23.92 -3.90 12.33
C THR A 172 25.35 -4.41 12.07
N GLU A 173 25.71 -5.57 12.62
CA GLU A 173 27.00 -6.21 12.34
C GLU A 173 27.24 -6.55 10.86
N TYR A 174 26.16 -6.75 10.08
CA TYR A 174 26.20 -7.07 8.65
C TYR A 174 26.06 -5.83 7.76
N VAL A 175 25.11 -4.98 8.09
CA VAL A 175 24.70 -3.86 7.21
C VAL A 175 25.29 -2.51 7.63
N GLY A 176 25.94 -2.42 8.81
CA GLY A 176 26.38 -1.16 9.38
C GLY A 176 25.26 -0.38 10.04
N ASP A 177 25.52 0.88 10.37
CA ASP A 177 24.63 1.77 11.13
C ASP A 177 23.95 2.86 10.26
N LYS A 178 24.18 2.85 8.96
CA LYS A 178 23.55 3.79 8.02
C LYS A 178 22.10 3.37 7.75
N GLN A 179 21.21 4.35 7.68
CA GLN A 179 19.79 4.11 7.38
C GLN A 179 19.48 3.99 5.88
N ASN A 180 20.40 4.41 5.01
CA ASN A 180 20.25 4.36 3.57
C ASN A 180 21.60 3.95 2.93
N TRP A 181 21.53 3.31 1.77
CA TRP A 181 22.71 2.88 1.02
C TRP A 181 22.48 2.84 -0.48
N SER A 182 23.57 2.99 -1.22
CA SER A 182 23.59 2.80 -2.65
C SER A 182 23.65 1.30 -3.01
N ILE A 183 23.46 1.00 -4.28
CA ILE A 183 23.62 -0.37 -4.81
C ILE A 183 25.06 -0.85 -4.59
N ASP A 184 26.05 -0.01 -4.83
CA ASP A 184 27.47 -0.39 -4.63
C ASP A 184 27.77 -0.66 -3.15
N GLU A 185 27.28 0.16 -2.22
CA GLU A 185 27.44 -0.09 -0.77
C GLU A 185 26.78 -1.39 -0.34
N PHE A 186 25.59 -1.72 -0.88
CA PHE A 186 24.95 -3.01 -0.64
C PHE A 186 25.81 -4.17 -1.10
N LEU A 187 26.35 -4.11 -2.32
CA LEU A 187 27.22 -5.15 -2.87
C LEU A 187 28.52 -5.30 -2.07
N ASP A 188 29.14 -4.18 -1.65
CA ASP A 188 30.33 -4.18 -0.80
C ASP A 188 30.10 -4.87 0.57
N HIS A 189 28.89 -4.77 1.11
CA HIS A 189 28.51 -5.48 2.35
C HIS A 189 28.22 -6.95 2.08
N TRP A 190 27.53 -7.24 0.96
CA TRP A 190 27.23 -8.61 0.56
C TRP A 190 28.48 -9.48 0.34
N GLU A 191 29.53 -8.94 -0.31
CA GLU A 191 30.78 -9.65 -0.54
C GLU A 191 31.50 -10.14 0.73
N LYS A 192 31.13 -9.59 1.89
CA LYS A 192 31.69 -9.99 3.20
C LYS A 192 30.89 -11.10 3.89
N MET A 193 29.73 -11.44 3.32
CA MET A 193 28.84 -12.44 3.91
C MET A 193 29.30 -13.87 3.58
N PRO A 194 28.97 -14.87 4.43
CA PRO A 194 29.16 -16.26 4.11
C PRO A 194 28.42 -16.71 2.85
N ASP A 195 28.93 -17.71 2.15
CA ASP A 195 28.37 -18.22 0.89
C ASP A 195 26.94 -18.74 1.02
N ASP A 196 26.51 -19.17 2.22
CA ASP A 196 25.16 -19.69 2.51
C ASP A 196 24.17 -18.60 2.95
N THR A 197 24.57 -17.33 2.92
CA THR A 197 23.72 -16.20 3.33
C THR A 197 22.48 -16.08 2.45
N THR A 198 21.38 -15.70 3.09
CA THR A 198 20.06 -15.50 2.46
C THR A 198 19.64 -14.03 2.47
N ILE A 199 18.68 -13.68 1.62
CA ILE A 199 17.91 -12.42 1.67
C ILE A 199 16.45 -12.82 1.90
N SER A 200 15.83 -12.32 2.96
CA SER A 200 14.48 -12.70 3.41
C SER A 200 14.28 -14.23 3.52
N GLY A 201 15.34 -14.95 3.92
CA GLY A 201 15.34 -16.42 3.96
C GLY A 201 15.41 -17.10 2.58
N ASN A 202 15.63 -16.35 1.51
CA ASN A 202 15.67 -16.86 0.14
C ASN A 202 17.09 -16.87 -0.44
N ARG A 203 17.31 -17.84 -1.36
CA ARG A 203 18.44 -17.90 -2.28
C ARG A 203 17.97 -18.14 -3.72
N ASN A 204 16.76 -17.70 -4.02
CA ASN A 204 16.15 -17.83 -5.33
C ASN A 204 16.28 -16.51 -6.09
N SER A 205 16.84 -16.56 -7.28
CA SER A 205 17.15 -15.39 -8.10
C SER A 205 15.92 -14.52 -8.43
N GLU A 206 14.79 -15.16 -8.76
CA GLU A 206 13.56 -14.44 -9.13
C GLU A 206 12.93 -13.75 -7.91
N THR A 207 12.97 -14.40 -6.73
CA THR A 207 12.46 -13.80 -5.50
C THR A 207 13.34 -12.62 -5.06
N ILE A 208 14.66 -12.78 -5.09
CA ILE A 208 15.61 -11.71 -4.76
C ILE A 208 15.44 -10.54 -5.73
N PHE A 209 15.30 -10.82 -7.02
CA PHE A 209 15.00 -9.79 -8.01
C PHE A 209 13.71 -9.05 -7.68
N TYR A 210 12.63 -9.78 -7.40
CA TYR A 210 11.35 -9.17 -7.03
C TYR A 210 11.49 -8.25 -5.81
N GLU A 211 12.16 -8.70 -4.76
CA GLU A 211 12.29 -7.93 -3.51
C GLU A 211 13.18 -6.68 -3.65
N LEU A 212 14.27 -6.76 -4.42
CA LEU A 212 15.25 -5.68 -4.51
C LEU A 212 15.00 -4.72 -5.68
N ILE A 213 14.56 -5.23 -6.83
CA ILE A 213 14.40 -4.42 -8.05
C ILE A 213 13.03 -3.76 -8.13
N ARG A 214 11.97 -4.48 -7.78
CA ARG A 214 10.61 -3.94 -7.86
C ARG A 214 10.45 -2.58 -7.17
N PRO A 215 10.97 -2.36 -5.95
CA PRO A 215 10.92 -1.05 -5.30
C PRO A 215 11.70 0.05 -6.03
N ASN A 216 12.65 -0.32 -6.88
CA ASN A 216 13.49 0.61 -7.62
C ASN A 216 12.96 0.91 -9.04
N LEU A 217 11.96 0.20 -9.55
CA LEU A 217 11.44 0.40 -10.90
C LEU A 217 11.06 1.85 -11.22
N PRO A 218 10.42 2.61 -10.30
CA PRO A 218 10.11 4.02 -10.55
C PRO A 218 11.33 4.89 -10.86
N SER A 219 12.53 4.48 -10.42
CA SER A 219 13.78 5.21 -10.70
C SER A 219 14.26 5.07 -12.15
N PHE A 220 13.72 4.09 -12.88
CA PHE A 220 14.11 3.80 -14.27
C PHE A 220 13.10 4.31 -15.29
N VAL A 221 12.02 4.98 -14.84
CA VAL A 221 10.91 5.42 -15.72
C VAL A 221 10.49 6.84 -15.37
N ASP A 222 10.30 7.65 -16.38
CA ASP A 222 9.76 9.02 -16.29
C ASP A 222 8.61 9.16 -17.30
N TYR A 223 7.39 9.01 -16.81
CA TYR A 223 6.19 9.14 -17.65
C TYR A 223 5.99 10.59 -18.10
N GLY A 224 6.36 11.58 -17.31
CA GLY A 224 6.23 13.00 -17.65
C GLY A 224 7.07 13.40 -18.88
N ASN A 225 8.26 12.81 -19.03
CA ASN A 225 9.18 13.04 -20.15
C ASN A 225 9.18 11.89 -21.17
N ALA A 226 8.29 10.91 -21.04
CA ALA A 226 8.22 9.72 -21.89
C ALA A 226 9.58 9.01 -22.04
N SER A 227 10.31 8.83 -20.95
CA SER A 227 11.65 8.27 -20.98
C SER A 227 11.84 7.09 -20.04
N VAL A 228 12.72 6.17 -20.42
CA VAL A 228 13.11 5.01 -19.60
C VAL A 228 14.64 4.84 -19.61
N ASN A 229 15.21 4.30 -18.54
CA ASN A 229 16.66 4.16 -18.36
C ASN A 229 17.03 2.78 -17.78
N PHE A 230 16.56 1.70 -18.42
CA PHE A 230 16.95 0.34 -18.04
C PHE A 230 18.35 -0.06 -18.49
N ASP A 231 18.95 0.63 -19.48
CA ASP A 231 20.36 0.47 -19.85
C ASP A 231 21.29 1.28 -18.90
N SER A 232 20.97 1.28 -17.62
CA SER A 232 21.76 1.94 -16.59
C SER A 232 22.77 0.98 -15.95
N TYR A 233 23.86 1.53 -15.40
CA TYR A 233 24.83 0.78 -14.62
C TYR A 233 24.15 0.06 -13.43
N ASP A 234 23.28 0.74 -12.73
CA ASP A 234 22.63 0.23 -11.52
C ASP A 234 21.68 -0.93 -11.80
N PHE A 235 20.84 -0.82 -12.84
CA PHE A 235 19.96 -1.91 -13.23
C PHE A 235 20.75 -3.16 -13.65
N ARG A 236 21.82 -2.96 -14.43
CA ARG A 236 22.71 -4.04 -14.84
C ARG A 236 23.36 -4.76 -13.65
N LYS A 237 23.91 -3.98 -12.71
CA LYS A 237 24.54 -4.51 -11.48
C LYS A 237 23.58 -5.35 -10.65
N MET A 238 22.35 -4.89 -10.51
CA MET A 238 21.34 -5.62 -9.78
C MET A 238 20.94 -6.93 -10.48
N LEU A 239 20.85 -6.94 -11.82
CA LEU A 239 20.61 -8.18 -12.58
C LEU A 239 21.78 -9.16 -12.45
N GLU A 240 23.03 -8.68 -12.56
CA GLU A 240 24.22 -9.50 -12.36
C GLU A 240 24.21 -10.12 -10.96
N PHE A 241 23.92 -9.34 -9.93
CA PHE A 241 23.78 -9.81 -8.56
C PHE A 241 22.71 -10.91 -8.42
N CYS A 242 21.51 -10.69 -8.95
CA CYS A 242 20.45 -11.68 -8.88
C CYS A 242 20.82 -12.98 -9.59
N SER A 243 21.64 -12.92 -10.66
CA SER A 243 22.08 -14.12 -11.40
C SER A 243 23.10 -14.98 -10.66
N GLU A 244 23.65 -14.54 -9.54
CA GLU A 244 24.52 -15.35 -8.68
C GLU A 244 23.74 -16.44 -7.92
N PHE A 245 22.42 -16.32 -7.85
CA PHE A 245 21.56 -17.25 -7.16
C PHE A 245 20.91 -18.26 -8.12
N GLU A 246 20.47 -19.39 -7.56
CA GLU A 246 19.80 -20.42 -8.37
C GLU A 246 18.42 -19.98 -8.81
N SER A 247 18.12 -20.15 -10.10
CA SER A 247 16.77 -19.99 -10.63
C SER A 247 15.92 -21.21 -10.30
N THR A 248 14.70 -20.99 -9.87
CA THR A 248 13.70 -22.06 -9.66
C THR A 248 12.78 -22.26 -10.84
N ASN A 249 12.95 -21.48 -11.93
CA ASN A 249 12.06 -21.50 -13.09
C ASN A 249 10.58 -21.32 -12.69
N GLY A 250 10.32 -20.41 -11.75
CA GLY A 250 8.96 -20.11 -11.27
C GLY A 250 8.38 -21.10 -10.24
N GLN A 251 9.14 -22.06 -9.77
CA GLN A 251 8.72 -22.91 -8.64
C GLN A 251 8.90 -22.15 -7.31
N LYS A 252 8.08 -22.50 -6.31
CA LYS A 252 8.24 -21.92 -4.98
C LYS A 252 9.62 -22.26 -4.40
N ALA A 253 10.37 -21.22 -4.04
CA ALA A 253 11.60 -21.36 -3.30
C ALA A 253 11.34 -21.97 -1.91
N ASN A 254 12.25 -22.84 -1.47
CA ASN A 254 12.26 -23.28 -0.09
C ASN A 254 12.96 -22.22 0.75
N LEU A 255 12.25 -21.65 1.72
CA LEU A 255 12.82 -20.69 2.65
C LEU A 255 13.78 -21.42 3.62
N ASP A 256 15.02 -20.95 3.69
CA ASP A 256 16.01 -21.43 4.66
C ASP A 256 16.28 -20.37 5.73
N TYR A 257 15.53 -20.46 6.82
CA TYR A 257 15.73 -19.61 7.97
C TYR A 257 16.85 -20.09 8.91
N SER A 258 17.56 -21.17 8.57
CA SER A 258 18.70 -21.66 9.34
C SER A 258 20.03 -21.03 8.90
N ALA A 259 20.07 -20.49 7.69
CA ALA A 259 21.23 -19.78 7.16
C ALA A 259 21.33 -18.34 7.71
N PRO A 260 22.51 -17.71 7.70
CA PRO A 260 22.64 -16.28 7.98
C PRO A 260 21.71 -15.47 7.06
N ASN A 261 20.95 -14.55 7.61
CA ASN A 261 20.07 -13.69 6.84
C ASN A 261 20.65 -12.27 6.80
N PHE A 262 20.96 -11.77 5.60
CA PHE A 262 21.56 -10.45 5.43
C PHE A 262 20.54 -9.35 5.62
N LEU A 263 19.42 -9.45 4.89
CA LEU A 263 18.33 -8.50 4.90
C LEU A 263 16.98 -9.20 4.98
N SER A 264 16.01 -8.54 5.57
CA SER A 264 14.59 -8.90 5.49
C SER A 264 13.79 -7.68 5.06
N LYS A 265 12.79 -7.90 4.22
CA LYS A 265 11.77 -6.89 3.95
C LYS A 265 11.12 -6.49 5.28
N TYR A 266 10.95 -5.19 5.49
CA TYR A 266 10.46 -4.65 6.73
C TYR A 266 9.37 -3.60 6.50
N GLU A 267 8.14 -3.95 6.85
CA GLU A 267 7.00 -3.05 6.80
C GLU A 267 6.84 -2.34 8.15
N ILE A 268 6.74 -1.02 8.11
CA ILE A 268 6.52 -0.17 9.27
C ILE A 268 5.09 0.38 9.16
N ASN A 269 4.15 -0.36 9.74
CA ASN A 269 2.72 -0.07 9.72
C ASN A 269 2.18 0.37 11.08
N GLY A 270 3.06 0.54 12.07
CA GLY A 270 2.71 0.99 13.41
C GLY A 270 3.94 1.14 14.30
N TYR A 271 3.73 1.67 15.50
CA TYR A 271 4.82 1.96 16.43
C TYR A 271 5.50 0.71 17.03
N SER A 272 4.82 -0.43 17.00
CA SER A 272 5.39 -1.72 17.38
C SER A 272 6.57 -2.14 16.49
N ALA A 273 6.70 -1.56 15.31
CA ALA A 273 7.85 -1.77 14.43
C ALA A 273 9.20 -1.35 15.04
N ALA A 274 9.22 -0.47 16.07
CA ALA A 274 10.45 -0.15 16.78
C ALA A 274 10.96 -1.29 17.69
N VAL A 275 10.11 -2.28 17.97
CA VAL A 275 10.42 -3.44 18.82
C VAL A 275 10.46 -4.69 17.96
N ILE A 276 11.64 -5.20 17.72
CA ILE A 276 11.82 -6.43 16.95
C ILE A 276 11.72 -7.62 17.86
N ASN A 277 10.76 -8.47 17.58
CA ASN A 277 10.77 -9.82 18.13
C ASN A 277 11.70 -10.68 17.28
N THR A 278 12.90 -10.91 17.76
CA THR A 278 13.84 -11.85 17.13
C THR A 278 13.40 -13.28 17.42
N ILE A 279 12.25 -13.68 16.91
CA ILE A 279 11.97 -15.10 16.71
C ILE A 279 12.85 -15.50 15.53
N GLU A 280 14.13 -15.66 15.79
CA GLU A 280 14.92 -16.45 14.87
C GLU A 280 14.43 -17.89 15.00
N PRO A 281 14.02 -18.53 13.90
CA PRO A 281 13.69 -19.95 13.93
C PRO A 281 14.86 -20.82 14.43
N ILE A 282 16.04 -20.23 14.54
CA ILE A 282 17.33 -20.88 14.79
C ILE A 282 17.71 -20.87 16.27
N SER A 283 17.31 -19.87 17.04
CA SER A 283 17.58 -19.89 18.46
C SER A 283 16.34 -20.32 19.23
N ASN A 284 16.49 -21.28 20.13
CA ASN A 284 15.43 -21.67 21.05
C ASN A 284 15.08 -20.57 22.07
N GLU A 285 15.66 -19.40 21.93
CA GLU A 285 15.49 -18.23 22.80
C GLU A 285 14.85 -17.10 21.99
N GLN A 286 13.66 -16.68 22.40
CA GLN A 286 13.07 -15.44 21.95
C GLN A 286 13.65 -14.31 22.76
N SER A 287 14.26 -13.38 22.08
CA SER A 287 14.69 -12.11 22.67
C SER A 287 13.99 -10.97 21.94
N TYR A 288 13.52 -10.00 22.70
CA TYR A 288 13.06 -8.74 22.14
C TYR A 288 14.25 -7.79 22.06
N SER A 289 14.40 -7.14 20.91
CA SER A 289 15.42 -6.13 20.68
C SER A 289 14.75 -4.88 20.14
N HIS A 290 15.18 -3.75 20.65
CA HIS A 290 14.77 -2.47 20.08
C HIS A 290 15.75 -2.11 18.95
N ILE A 291 15.25 -1.62 17.84
CA ILE A 291 16.10 -1.17 16.72
C ILE A 291 17.10 -0.12 17.22
N LYS A 292 16.67 0.80 18.10
CA LYS A 292 17.52 1.84 18.69
C LYS A 292 18.67 1.31 19.57
N ASP A 293 18.62 0.06 20.01
CA ASP A 293 19.70 -0.56 20.80
C ASP A 293 20.93 -0.91 19.94
N GLY A 294 20.87 -0.67 18.61
CA GLY A 294 21.98 -0.82 17.70
C GLY A 294 22.25 -2.26 17.23
N ASN A 295 21.38 -3.21 17.58
CA ASN A 295 21.50 -4.59 17.12
C ASN A 295 20.99 -4.78 15.70
N TYR A 296 20.03 -3.94 15.30
CA TYR A 296 19.42 -3.93 13.99
C TYR A 296 19.40 -2.53 13.39
N THR A 297 19.53 -2.45 12.08
CA THR A 297 19.45 -1.21 11.31
C THR A 297 18.33 -1.32 10.28
N ILE A 298 17.45 -0.32 10.25
CA ILE A 298 16.53 -0.12 9.12
C ILE A 298 17.36 0.57 8.05
N VAL A 299 17.70 -0.16 6.97
CA VAL A 299 18.72 0.29 6.02
C VAL A 299 18.13 0.77 4.68
N GLY A 300 16.86 0.52 4.42
CA GLY A 300 16.22 0.78 3.12
C GLY A 300 16.59 -0.26 2.05
N PHE A 301 15.89 -0.21 0.92
CA PHE A 301 16.28 -0.99 -0.25
C PHE A 301 17.54 -0.37 -0.88
N PRO A 302 18.46 -1.17 -1.41
CA PRO A 302 19.57 -0.60 -2.17
C PRO A 302 19.02 0.16 -3.38
N SER A 303 19.47 1.40 -3.59
CA SER A 303 18.93 2.27 -4.65
C SER A 303 20.02 3.15 -5.27
N SER A 304 19.78 3.63 -6.50
CA SER A 304 20.73 4.47 -7.24
C SER A 304 20.99 5.81 -6.55
N ASP A 305 20.00 6.36 -5.85
CA ASP A 305 20.08 7.64 -5.14
C ASP A 305 20.35 7.51 -3.64
N GLY A 306 20.40 6.28 -3.12
CA GLY A 306 20.54 6.01 -1.69
C GLY A 306 19.28 6.26 -0.86
N GLU A 307 18.13 6.51 -1.48
CA GLU A 307 16.86 6.79 -0.81
C GLU A 307 15.89 5.61 -0.98
N GLY A 308 16.31 4.41 -0.59
CA GLY A 308 15.61 3.17 -0.93
C GLY A 308 14.34 2.88 -0.14
N ALA A 309 14.12 3.49 1.03
CA ALA A 309 12.84 3.36 1.73
C ALA A 309 11.76 4.20 1.04
N TYR A 310 10.51 3.74 1.10
CA TYR A 310 9.39 4.47 0.54
C TYR A 310 8.15 4.37 1.42
N LEU A 311 7.27 5.36 1.26
CA LEU A 311 5.95 5.38 1.89
C LEU A 311 4.90 4.92 0.89
N THR A 312 3.86 4.27 1.40
CA THR A 312 2.70 3.87 0.61
C THR A 312 1.42 4.19 1.36
N GLY A 313 0.37 4.50 0.63
CA GLY A 313 -0.95 4.80 1.20
C GLY A 313 -1.82 3.57 1.33
N SER A 314 -2.62 3.52 2.37
CA SER A 314 -3.62 2.49 2.61
C SER A 314 -4.98 3.10 3.01
N GLY A 315 -6.00 2.27 3.11
CA GLY A 315 -7.35 2.70 3.39
C GLY A 315 -8.02 3.39 2.21
N ILE A 316 -9.00 4.22 2.53
CA ILE A 316 -9.83 4.91 1.54
C ILE A 316 -9.01 5.98 0.81
N LYS A 317 -9.04 5.93 -0.52
CA LYS A 317 -8.41 6.90 -1.40
C LYS A 317 -9.49 7.41 -2.36
N CYS A 318 -9.73 8.72 -2.39
CA CYS A 318 -10.75 9.32 -3.24
C CYS A 318 -10.22 10.55 -3.96
N SER A 319 -10.66 10.73 -5.21
CA SER A 319 -10.47 11.96 -5.98
C SER A 319 -11.78 12.48 -6.51
N ILE A 320 -11.90 13.80 -6.59
CA ILE A 320 -13.10 14.49 -7.11
C ILE A 320 -12.87 14.84 -8.58
N CYS A 321 -13.79 14.42 -9.45
CA CYS A 321 -13.68 14.67 -10.88
C CYS A 321 -13.83 16.14 -11.23
N LYS A 322 -12.96 16.64 -12.10
CA LYS A 322 -13.01 18.03 -12.58
C LYS A 322 -14.22 18.33 -13.48
N THR A 323 -14.78 17.30 -14.11
CA THR A 323 -15.97 17.41 -14.98
C THR A 323 -17.25 17.61 -14.19
N SER A 324 -17.26 17.38 -12.89
CA SER A 324 -18.42 17.60 -12.01
C SER A 324 -18.72 19.07 -11.81
N SER A 325 -19.99 19.43 -11.55
CA SER A 325 -20.38 20.80 -11.19
C SER A 325 -19.73 21.22 -9.87
N LYS A 326 -19.53 22.53 -9.65
CA LYS A 326 -18.95 23.02 -8.40
C LYS A 326 -19.76 22.62 -7.16
N GLU A 327 -21.07 22.57 -7.29
CA GLU A 327 -21.99 22.10 -6.25
C GLU A 327 -21.69 20.66 -5.87
N LYS A 328 -21.62 19.75 -6.84
CA LYS A 328 -21.29 18.34 -6.62
C LYS A 328 -19.86 18.15 -6.10
N GLN A 329 -18.90 18.97 -6.56
CA GLN A 329 -17.54 18.94 -6.03
C GLN A 329 -17.49 19.30 -4.55
N ASN A 330 -18.27 20.32 -4.12
CA ASN A 330 -18.36 20.70 -2.71
C ASN A 330 -19.00 19.56 -1.87
N ALA A 331 -20.10 19.00 -2.34
CA ALA A 331 -20.74 17.88 -1.66
C ALA A 331 -19.88 16.62 -1.62
N ALA A 332 -19.12 16.35 -2.69
CA ALA A 332 -18.12 15.28 -2.72
C ALA A 332 -17.03 15.49 -1.66
N TRP A 333 -16.58 16.75 -1.46
CA TRP A 333 -15.62 17.07 -0.41
C TRP A 333 -16.20 16.82 0.99
N GLU A 334 -17.43 17.25 1.26
CA GLU A 334 -18.11 16.98 2.55
C GLU A 334 -18.20 15.49 2.87
N PHE A 335 -18.39 14.64 1.85
CA PHE A 335 -18.34 13.20 2.03
C PHE A 335 -16.92 12.68 2.27
N ILE A 336 -15.94 13.10 1.45
CA ILE A 336 -14.58 12.57 1.50
C ILE A 336 -13.87 12.99 2.78
N LYS A 337 -14.04 14.25 3.23
CA LYS A 337 -13.29 14.79 4.37
C LYS A 337 -13.51 14.02 5.68
N GLN A 338 -14.67 13.39 5.86
CA GLN A 338 -14.96 12.63 7.09
C GLN A 338 -13.91 11.56 7.40
N PHE A 339 -13.33 10.92 6.36
CA PHE A 339 -12.31 9.88 6.51
C PHE A 339 -10.98 10.39 7.08
N TYR A 340 -10.77 11.72 7.12
CA TYR A 340 -9.56 12.36 7.60
C TYR A 340 -9.73 13.12 8.91
N THR A 341 -10.93 13.06 9.51
CA THR A 341 -11.19 13.64 10.83
C THR A 341 -10.48 12.84 11.94
N GLU A 342 -10.19 13.51 13.06
CA GLU A 342 -9.60 12.86 14.22
C GLU A 342 -10.47 11.70 14.74
N GLU A 343 -11.78 11.95 14.85
CA GLU A 343 -12.75 11.00 15.37
C GLU A 343 -12.79 9.73 14.53
N TYR A 344 -13.04 9.88 13.23
CA TYR A 344 -13.13 8.75 12.31
C TYR A 344 -11.85 7.90 12.33
N GLN A 345 -10.67 8.54 12.25
CA GLN A 345 -9.41 7.81 12.20
C GLN A 345 -9.07 7.10 13.50
N GLN A 346 -9.44 7.65 14.66
CA GLN A 346 -9.25 6.96 15.94
C GLN A 346 -10.14 5.71 16.10
N GLU A 347 -11.34 5.75 15.54
CA GLU A 347 -12.27 4.61 15.60
C GLU A 347 -11.85 3.47 14.67
N HIS A 348 -11.21 3.79 13.54
CA HIS A 348 -10.96 2.83 12.47
C HIS A 348 -9.48 2.46 12.27
N VAL A 349 -8.52 3.06 13.00
CA VAL A 349 -7.10 2.76 12.84
C VAL A 349 -6.70 1.37 13.35
N ILE A 350 -7.45 0.86 14.32
CA ILE A 350 -7.21 -0.45 14.92
C ILE A 350 -8.53 -1.22 14.92
N GLU A 351 -8.56 -2.27 14.15
CA GLU A 351 -9.70 -3.18 14.14
C GLU A 351 -9.59 -4.19 15.27
N ARG A 352 -10.68 -4.40 15.98
CA ARG A 352 -10.83 -5.38 17.04
C ARG A 352 -11.52 -6.62 16.48
N TYR A 353 -10.82 -7.74 16.49
CA TYR A 353 -11.37 -9.03 16.08
C TYR A 353 -11.68 -9.90 17.29
N GLU A 354 -12.85 -10.53 17.29
CA GLU A 354 -13.20 -11.56 18.24
C GLU A 354 -13.19 -12.91 17.54
N ASN A 355 -12.29 -13.78 17.93
CA ASN A 355 -12.24 -15.15 17.46
C ASN A 355 -12.65 -16.12 18.57
N VAL A 356 -13.39 -17.15 18.25
CA VAL A 356 -13.68 -18.23 19.21
C VAL A 356 -12.69 -19.37 18.95
N ILE A 357 -11.72 -19.52 19.85
CA ILE A 357 -10.74 -20.59 19.79
C ILE A 357 -11.00 -21.55 20.96
N ASN A 358 -11.28 -22.81 20.67
CA ASN A 358 -11.60 -23.83 21.68
C ASN A 358 -12.76 -23.48 22.63
N GLY A 359 -13.70 -22.64 22.18
CA GLY A 359 -14.86 -22.20 22.99
C GLY A 359 -14.59 -20.97 23.84
N GLU A 360 -13.42 -20.38 23.79
CA GLU A 360 -13.07 -19.13 24.44
C GLU A 360 -13.00 -17.99 23.43
N VAL A 361 -13.51 -16.80 23.80
CA VAL A 361 -13.41 -15.60 22.98
C VAL A 361 -11.99 -15.05 23.10
N VAL A 362 -11.24 -15.10 22.01
CA VAL A 362 -9.92 -14.49 21.92
C VAL A 362 -10.06 -13.18 21.15
N VAL A 363 -9.76 -12.09 21.84
CA VAL A 363 -9.74 -10.75 21.23
C VAL A 363 -8.34 -10.51 20.65
N SER A 364 -8.30 -10.21 19.36
CA SER A 364 -7.10 -9.74 18.69
C SER A 364 -7.35 -8.37 18.07
N TYR A 365 -6.29 -7.60 17.93
CA TYR A 365 -6.33 -6.29 17.29
C TYR A 365 -5.39 -6.31 16.10
N SER A 366 -5.79 -5.68 15.01
CA SER A 366 -4.95 -5.49 13.84
C SER A 366 -4.83 -4.00 13.53
N SER A 367 -3.62 -3.54 13.33
CA SER A 367 -3.31 -2.21 12.83
C SER A 367 -2.95 -2.28 11.35
N GLU A 368 -3.70 -3.06 10.57
CA GLU A 368 -3.37 -3.35 9.17
C GLU A 368 -3.32 -2.10 8.28
N PHE A 369 -3.91 -1.00 8.73
CA PHE A 369 -4.03 0.21 7.92
C PHE A 369 -2.81 1.14 7.96
N GLY A 370 -1.99 1.11 9.02
CA GLY A 370 -0.83 2.00 9.13
C GLY A 370 -1.03 3.20 10.06
N PHE A 371 -0.28 4.28 9.81
CA PHE A 371 -0.34 5.52 10.59
C PHE A 371 -1.46 6.43 10.10
N CYS A 372 -2.23 7.01 11.02
CA CYS A 372 -3.24 8.01 10.68
C CYS A 372 -2.62 9.23 9.98
N ILE A 373 -3.27 9.70 8.91
CA ILE A 373 -2.87 10.97 8.28
C ILE A 373 -3.18 12.17 9.18
N ASN A 374 -4.23 12.09 10.02
CA ASN A 374 -4.58 13.11 11.00
C ASN A 374 -3.59 13.09 12.17
N ASN A 375 -2.96 14.23 12.44
CA ASN A 375 -1.91 14.36 13.45
C ASN A 375 -2.41 14.06 14.87
N ALA A 376 -3.61 14.52 15.24
CA ALA A 376 -4.17 14.31 16.57
C ALA A 376 -4.53 12.82 16.76
N ALA A 377 -5.15 12.18 15.77
CA ALA A 377 -5.46 10.76 15.80
C ALA A 377 -4.18 9.92 15.93
N ARG A 378 -3.13 10.26 15.16
CA ARG A 378 -1.85 9.56 15.17
C ARG A 378 -1.17 9.65 16.54
N ILE A 379 -1.11 10.83 17.14
CA ILE A 379 -0.53 11.04 18.47
C ILE A 379 -1.28 10.24 19.55
N LYS A 380 -2.62 10.31 19.54
CA LYS A 380 -3.43 9.54 20.49
C LYS A 380 -3.28 8.02 20.32
N THR A 381 -3.14 7.56 19.06
CA THR A 381 -2.87 6.14 18.77
C THR A 381 -1.53 5.71 19.38
N ALA A 382 -0.47 6.52 19.21
CA ALA A 382 0.82 6.26 19.84
C ALA A 382 0.71 6.16 21.37
N GLU A 383 0.02 7.12 22.02
CA GLU A 383 -0.19 7.14 23.46
C GLU A 383 -0.92 5.88 23.95
N LYS A 384 -1.99 5.46 23.29
CA LYS A 384 -2.76 4.26 23.62
C LYS A 384 -1.94 2.98 23.45
N ILE A 385 -1.14 2.87 22.36
CA ILE A 385 -0.25 1.72 22.14
C ILE A 385 0.79 1.64 23.24
N CYS A 386 1.46 2.74 23.57
CA CYS A 386 2.46 2.77 24.66
C CYS A 386 1.85 2.48 26.05
N ALA A 387 0.58 2.81 26.26
CA ALA A 387 -0.14 2.48 27.49
C ALA A 387 -0.59 1.01 27.55
N GLY A 388 -0.57 0.27 26.44
CA GLY A 388 -1.03 -1.11 26.35
C GLY A 388 -2.54 -1.26 26.20
N ASP A 389 -3.24 -0.21 25.78
CA ASP A 389 -4.71 -0.24 25.64
C ASP A 389 -5.17 -1.23 24.55
N TYR A 390 -4.35 -1.46 23.53
CA TYR A 390 -4.65 -2.36 22.43
C TYR A 390 -3.94 -3.71 22.51
N TYR A 391 -2.70 -3.71 22.99
CA TYR A 391 -1.84 -4.89 23.06
C TYR A 391 -1.22 -4.99 24.45
N SER A 392 -1.59 -5.99 25.19
CA SER A 392 -0.96 -6.23 26.50
C SER A 392 -1.08 -7.71 26.88
N GLY A 393 -0.21 -8.16 27.78
CA GLY A 393 -0.24 -9.53 28.30
C GLY A 393 0.74 -10.44 27.61
N THR A 394 0.31 -11.69 27.37
CA THR A 394 1.15 -12.75 26.83
C THR A 394 0.47 -13.43 25.66
N TYR A 395 1.26 -13.98 24.75
CA TYR A 395 0.75 -14.89 23.72
C TYR A 395 1.50 -16.23 23.75
N GLU A 396 0.86 -17.28 23.26
CA GLU A 396 1.45 -18.59 23.18
C GLU A 396 1.84 -18.95 21.76
N SER A 397 3.06 -19.43 21.56
CA SER A 397 3.53 -19.95 20.29
C SER A 397 4.40 -21.18 20.51
N LYS A 398 4.16 -22.26 19.76
CA LYS A 398 4.91 -23.53 19.83
C LYS A 398 5.05 -24.08 21.25
N GLY A 399 4.00 -23.91 22.11
CA GLY A 399 3.96 -24.39 23.48
C GLY A 399 4.80 -23.55 24.48
N ARG A 400 5.14 -22.32 24.10
CA ARG A 400 5.82 -21.35 24.98
C ARG A 400 4.98 -20.10 25.10
N THR A 401 5.00 -19.50 26.28
CA THR A 401 4.33 -18.23 26.58
C THR A 401 5.33 -17.07 26.45
N TYR A 402 4.94 -16.02 25.75
CA TYR A 402 5.74 -14.83 25.50
C TYR A 402 5.03 -13.60 26.01
N GLU A 403 5.76 -12.69 26.62
CA GLU A 403 5.25 -11.39 27.01
C GLU A 403 5.26 -10.43 25.82
N ILE A 404 4.18 -9.65 25.64
CA ILE A 404 4.13 -8.62 24.62
C ILE A 404 4.96 -7.43 25.12
N VAL A 405 6.00 -7.08 24.38
CA VAL A 405 6.80 -5.89 24.66
C VAL A 405 6.17 -4.70 23.96
N LEU A 406 5.79 -3.70 24.73
CA LEU A 406 5.21 -2.46 24.23
C LEU A 406 6.30 -1.46 23.86
N PRO A 407 6.12 -0.69 22.77
CA PRO A 407 6.97 0.45 22.48
C PRO A 407 6.80 1.51 23.57
N ASN A 408 7.85 2.24 23.85
CA ASN A 408 7.80 3.42 24.72
C ASN A 408 7.81 4.70 23.86
N LYS A 409 7.75 5.86 24.52
CA LYS A 409 7.74 7.15 23.81
C LYS A 409 8.97 7.33 22.90
N ASP A 410 10.16 6.94 23.34
CA ASP A 410 11.37 7.08 22.54
C ASP A 410 11.34 6.16 21.29
N ASP A 411 10.65 5.01 21.37
CA ASP A 411 10.42 4.11 20.25
C ASP A 411 9.48 4.75 19.22
N CYS A 412 8.40 5.38 19.72
CA CYS A 412 7.47 6.12 18.86
C CYS A 412 8.18 7.30 18.16
N ASP A 413 8.94 8.09 18.92
CA ASP A 413 9.70 9.23 18.38
C ASP A 413 10.75 8.75 17.33
N PHE A 414 11.38 7.59 17.53
CA PHE A 414 12.29 7.01 16.57
C PHE A 414 11.58 6.69 15.23
N ILE A 415 10.43 6.02 15.29
CA ILE A 415 9.64 5.67 14.09
C ILE A 415 9.16 6.94 13.36
N GLU A 416 8.65 7.94 14.10
CA GLU A 416 8.23 9.21 13.52
C GLU A 416 9.38 9.92 12.78
N ASN A 417 10.56 9.96 13.38
CA ASN A 417 11.73 10.56 12.76
C ASN A 417 12.18 9.77 11.52
N TYR A 418 12.12 8.44 11.58
CA TYR A 418 12.44 7.61 10.42
C TYR A 418 11.48 7.86 9.26
N ILE A 419 10.17 7.84 9.52
CA ILE A 419 9.14 8.14 8.50
C ILE A 419 9.35 9.54 7.91
N ALA A 420 9.63 10.55 8.73
CA ALA A 420 9.89 11.92 8.28
C ALA A 420 11.16 12.05 7.41
N SER A 421 12.07 11.10 7.48
CA SER A 421 13.29 11.07 6.66
C SER A 421 13.09 10.47 5.27
N ILE A 422 12.00 9.71 5.06
CA ILE A 422 11.71 9.04 3.78
C ILE A 422 11.22 10.07 2.76
N LYS A 423 11.81 10.08 1.57
CA LYS A 423 11.53 11.06 0.50
C LYS A 423 10.76 10.49 -0.68
N ARG A 424 10.47 9.21 -0.67
CA ARG A 424 9.82 8.50 -1.78
C ARG A 424 8.42 8.08 -1.39
N TRP A 425 7.50 8.24 -2.33
CA TRP A 425 6.17 7.65 -2.27
C TRP A 425 6.05 6.57 -3.33
N ASP A 426 5.51 5.42 -2.96
CA ASP A 426 5.21 4.36 -3.93
C ASP A 426 3.91 4.71 -4.66
N TYR A 427 4.07 5.26 -5.83
CA TYR A 427 3.01 5.29 -6.82
C TYR A 427 2.99 3.91 -7.47
N ALA A 428 1.97 3.14 -7.23
CA ALA A 428 1.87 1.74 -7.63
C ALA A 428 2.53 1.45 -8.99
N ILE A 429 3.33 0.42 -9.01
CA ILE A 429 4.08 0.03 -10.20
C ILE A 429 3.11 -0.30 -11.33
N ASP A 430 3.35 0.28 -12.50
CA ASP A 430 2.64 -0.08 -13.71
C ASP A 430 2.76 -1.58 -13.97
N ASN A 431 1.65 -2.30 -13.87
CA ASN A 431 1.63 -3.76 -14.04
C ASN A 431 2.10 -4.18 -15.43
N GLU A 432 1.86 -3.38 -16.47
CA GLU A 432 2.33 -3.70 -17.83
C GLU A 432 3.85 -3.53 -17.93
N LEU A 433 4.39 -2.48 -17.30
CA LEU A 433 5.83 -2.30 -17.20
C LEU A 433 6.48 -3.45 -16.40
N TRP A 434 5.86 -3.78 -15.25
CA TRP A 434 6.35 -4.90 -14.44
C TRP A 434 6.35 -6.21 -15.20
N ASN A 435 5.30 -6.52 -15.96
CA ASN A 435 5.22 -7.74 -16.76
C ASN A 435 6.31 -7.78 -17.83
N ILE A 436 6.60 -6.65 -18.49
CA ILE A 436 7.70 -6.56 -19.45
C ILE A 436 9.04 -6.89 -18.78
N VAL A 437 9.31 -6.27 -17.65
CA VAL A 437 10.57 -6.47 -16.91
C VAL A 437 10.67 -7.91 -16.41
N GLN A 438 9.61 -8.43 -15.77
CA GLN A 438 9.59 -9.77 -15.22
C GLN A 438 9.79 -10.86 -16.28
N GLU A 439 9.13 -10.74 -17.45
CA GLU A 439 9.25 -11.70 -18.54
C GLU A 439 10.71 -11.82 -19.04
N GLU A 440 11.34 -10.69 -19.34
CA GLU A 440 12.69 -10.69 -19.88
C GLU A 440 13.73 -11.09 -18.83
N VAL A 441 13.55 -10.67 -17.57
CA VAL A 441 14.46 -11.04 -16.49
C VAL A 441 14.33 -12.53 -16.15
N THR A 442 13.14 -13.10 -16.16
CA THR A 442 12.95 -14.55 -15.96
C THR A 442 13.69 -15.35 -17.02
N ALA A 443 13.63 -14.92 -18.29
CA ALA A 443 14.38 -15.55 -19.37
C ALA A 443 15.92 -15.46 -19.18
N TYR A 444 16.41 -14.33 -18.66
CA TYR A 444 17.82 -14.16 -18.33
C TYR A 444 18.26 -15.04 -17.16
N LEU A 445 17.54 -15.01 -16.05
CA LEU A 445 17.85 -15.81 -14.86
C LEU A 445 17.72 -17.30 -15.11
N GLY A 446 16.82 -17.71 -16.03
CA GLY A 446 16.68 -19.08 -16.51
C GLY A 446 17.77 -19.53 -17.50
N GLY A 447 18.60 -18.59 -17.98
CA GLY A 447 19.71 -18.88 -18.93
C GLY A 447 19.29 -18.92 -20.40
N ASP A 448 18.06 -18.50 -20.74
CA ASP A 448 17.54 -18.51 -22.11
C ASP A 448 18.06 -17.34 -22.96
N GLN A 449 18.55 -16.27 -22.31
CA GLN A 449 19.12 -15.10 -22.99
C GLN A 449 20.26 -14.45 -22.17
N ASP A 450 21.10 -13.67 -22.83
CA ASP A 450 22.17 -12.92 -22.16
C ASP A 450 21.68 -11.57 -21.63
N ILE A 451 22.43 -10.98 -20.70
CA ILE A 451 22.08 -9.72 -20.02
C ILE A 451 21.91 -8.53 -20.98
N ASN A 452 22.72 -8.44 -22.06
CA ASN A 452 22.63 -7.32 -22.98
C ASN A 452 21.33 -7.39 -23.76
N ARG A 453 20.99 -8.59 -24.25
CA ARG A 453 19.70 -8.81 -24.92
C ARG A 453 18.51 -8.54 -24.00
N THR A 454 18.59 -8.95 -22.75
CA THR A 454 17.54 -8.69 -21.72
C THR A 454 17.31 -7.20 -21.55
N ILE A 455 18.38 -6.45 -21.30
CA ILE A 455 18.32 -4.99 -21.13
C ILE A 455 17.78 -4.31 -22.39
N ASP A 456 18.27 -4.68 -23.58
CA ASP A 456 17.81 -4.12 -24.85
C ASP A 456 16.29 -4.35 -25.06
N LEU A 457 15.80 -5.55 -24.74
CA LEU A 457 14.38 -5.88 -24.87
C LEU A 457 13.53 -5.08 -23.88
N ILE A 458 13.93 -5.02 -22.60
CA ILE A 458 13.23 -4.23 -21.59
C ILE A 458 13.22 -2.75 -22.01
N GLN A 459 14.38 -2.17 -22.36
CA GLN A 459 14.51 -0.78 -22.76
C GLN A 459 13.57 -0.44 -23.93
N ASN A 460 13.55 -1.27 -24.95
CA ASN A 460 12.74 -1.04 -26.15
C ASN A 460 11.24 -1.19 -25.86
N ARG A 461 10.82 -2.25 -25.18
CA ARG A 461 9.41 -2.51 -24.86
C ARG A 461 8.86 -1.47 -23.90
N ALA A 462 9.63 -1.10 -22.86
CA ALA A 462 9.27 -0.08 -21.89
C ALA A 462 9.20 1.32 -22.54
N THR A 463 10.09 1.64 -23.48
CA THR A 463 10.03 2.91 -24.24
C THR A 463 8.72 3.04 -25.00
N ILE A 464 8.27 1.97 -25.68
CA ILE A 464 7.01 1.97 -26.39
C ILE A 464 5.85 2.19 -25.41
N LEU A 465 5.78 1.39 -24.36
CA LEU A 465 4.72 1.47 -23.34
C LEU A 465 4.62 2.88 -22.74
N VAL A 466 5.74 3.43 -22.30
CA VAL A 466 5.77 4.76 -21.66
C VAL A 466 5.38 5.86 -22.65
N SER A 467 5.81 5.75 -23.92
CA SER A 467 5.40 6.70 -24.96
C SER A 467 3.91 6.64 -25.30
N GLU A 468 3.27 5.48 -25.16
CA GLU A 468 1.82 5.33 -25.40
C GLU A 468 0.99 5.91 -24.24
N LYS A 469 1.55 5.93 -23.01
CA LYS A 469 0.88 6.41 -21.78
C LYS A 469 1.13 7.89 -21.49
N SER A 470 2.16 8.50 -22.07
CA SER A 470 2.60 9.91 -21.85
C SER A 470 1.80 10.96 -22.67
#